data_ba1f84cab80f6bf367472178183d68c2
#
_entry.id   ba1f84cab80f6bf367472178183d68c2
#
_cell.length_a   1.000
_cell.length_b   1.000
_cell.length_c   1.000
_cell.angle_alpha   90.00
_cell.angle_beta   90.00
_cell.angle_gamma   90.00
#
_symmetry.space_group_name_H-M   'P 1'
#
loop_
_entity.id
_entity.type
_entity.pdbx_description
1 polymer ?
#
loop_
_entity_poly.entity_id
_entity_poly.type
_entity_poly.pdbx_seq_one_letter_code
_entity_poly.pdbx_strand_id
1 'polypeptide(L)'
;MKKLLIFGSIIVALFAALAFVTSYQQKEAVKDNPYHKKELDPATIEQLDDPNYQNLILPDELEKKLKNKETVTVYFYSPTCPHCQKTTPIVVPLAKKMGIDLKLFNLLEFKDGWDKYHIEGTPTLVHYENGKEVKRIDGYHEEAVFRDWFSSIQHRHQ
;
A
#
# COMPACT_ATOMS: atom_id res chain seq x y z
N MET A 1 31.79 15.26 37.92
CA MET A 1 30.99 14.03 37.89
C MET A 1 29.48 14.27 38.08
N LYS A 2 29.00 14.98 39.14
CA LYS A 2 27.56 15.23 39.35
C LYS A 2 26.85 15.96 38.19
N LYS A 3 27.47 16.95 37.55
CA LYS A 3 26.89 17.68 36.39
C LYS A 3 26.73 16.76 35.17
N LEU A 4 27.64 15.84 34.95
CA LEU A 4 27.58 14.88 33.83
C LEU A 4 26.44 13.87 34.01
N LEU A 5 26.20 13.42 35.24
CA LEU A 5 25.11 12.53 35.61
C LEU A 5 23.74 13.23 35.44
N ILE A 6 23.63 14.50 35.82
CA ILE A 6 22.41 15.30 35.65
C ILE A 6 22.11 15.51 34.16
N PHE A 7 23.12 15.83 33.36
CA PHE A 7 22.96 16.00 31.91
C PHE A 7 22.53 14.68 31.25
N GLY A 8 23.16 13.57 31.61
CA GLY A 8 22.81 12.23 31.12
C GLY A 8 21.38 11.83 31.47
N SER A 9 20.95 12.08 32.71
CA SER A 9 19.59 11.78 33.16
C SER A 9 18.50 12.60 32.40
N ILE A 10 18.78 13.88 32.12
CA ILE A 10 17.90 14.73 31.36
C ILE A 10 17.73 14.20 29.92
N ILE A 11 18.83 13.83 29.28
CA ILE A 11 18.79 13.26 27.90
C ILE A 11 17.97 11.97 27.87
N VAL A 12 18.20 11.05 28.81
CA VAL A 12 17.42 9.80 28.90
C VAL A 12 15.95 10.08 29.14
N ALA A 13 15.61 11.04 30.01
CA ALA A 13 14.22 11.41 30.26
C ALA A 13 13.54 12.02 29.02
N LEU A 14 14.27 12.82 28.24
CA LEU A 14 13.75 13.37 26.97
C LEU A 14 13.50 12.28 25.93
N PHE A 15 14.41 11.32 25.78
CA PHE A 15 14.21 10.19 24.87
C PHE A 15 13.05 9.29 25.30
N ALA A 16 12.91 9.04 26.61
CA ALA A 16 11.78 8.29 27.15
C ALA A 16 10.44 9.00 26.91
N ALA A 17 10.39 10.31 27.11
CA ALA A 17 9.22 11.12 26.83
C ALA A 17 8.86 11.12 25.33
N LEU A 18 9.85 11.29 24.45
CA LEU A 18 9.66 11.20 22.99
C LEU A 18 9.13 9.82 22.59
N ALA A 19 9.74 8.74 23.06
CA ALA A 19 9.29 7.37 22.78
C ALA A 19 7.86 7.13 23.26
N PHE A 20 7.50 7.65 24.44
CA PHE A 20 6.15 7.55 24.98
C PHE A 20 5.13 8.29 24.11
N VAL A 21 5.43 9.55 23.74
CA VAL A 21 4.54 10.37 22.87
C VAL A 21 4.39 9.72 21.51
N THR A 22 5.48 9.25 20.90
CA THR A 22 5.43 8.58 19.59
C THR A 22 4.58 7.30 19.66
N SER A 23 4.77 6.47 20.69
CA SER A 23 3.97 5.25 20.88
C SER A 23 2.49 5.55 21.12
N TYR A 24 2.18 6.62 21.83
CA TYR A 24 0.80 7.04 22.08
C TYR A 24 0.13 7.53 20.78
N GLN A 25 0.82 8.37 20.01
CA GLN A 25 0.33 8.87 18.71
C GLN A 25 0.11 7.74 17.71
N GLN A 26 1.03 6.76 17.65
CA GLN A 26 0.86 5.57 16.79
C GLN A 26 -0.38 4.76 17.17
N LYS A 27 -0.62 4.54 18.46
CA LYS A 27 -1.81 3.80 18.93
C LYS A 27 -3.11 4.50 18.57
N GLU A 28 -3.15 5.83 18.66
CA GLU A 28 -4.33 6.62 18.30
C GLU A 28 -4.54 6.62 16.78
N ALA A 29 -3.47 6.76 15.98
CA ALA A 29 -3.53 6.73 14.52
C ALA A 29 -3.99 5.38 13.94
N VAL A 30 -3.76 4.28 14.68
CA VAL A 30 -4.17 2.92 14.28
C VAL A 30 -5.61 2.59 14.68
N LYS A 31 -6.24 3.43 15.51
CA LYS A 31 -7.62 3.23 15.93
C LYS A 31 -8.56 3.42 14.73
N ASP A 32 -9.41 2.41 14.48
CA ASP A 32 -10.36 2.40 13.35
C ASP A 32 -9.70 2.50 11.94
N ASN A 33 -8.48 1.96 11.77
CA ASN A 33 -7.79 1.97 10.49
C ASN A 33 -8.42 1.03 9.45
N PRO A 34 -8.29 1.31 8.14
CA PRO A 34 -8.90 0.53 7.07
C PRO A 34 -8.30 -0.87 6.88
N TYR A 35 -7.18 -1.18 7.54
CA TYR A 35 -6.55 -2.50 7.52
C TYR A 35 -7.11 -3.46 8.57
N HIS A 36 -7.93 -2.98 9.51
CA HIS A 36 -8.49 -3.73 10.64
C HIS A 36 -7.41 -4.42 11.52
N LYS A 37 -6.22 -3.82 11.58
CA LYS A 37 -5.09 -4.31 12.38
C LYS A 37 -4.90 -3.46 13.63
N LYS A 38 -4.41 -4.08 14.69
CA LYS A 38 -4.09 -3.40 15.96
C LYS A 38 -2.77 -2.65 15.91
N GLU A 39 -1.91 -3.01 14.96
CA GLU A 39 -0.60 -2.42 14.74
C GLU A 39 -0.38 -2.29 13.24
N LEU A 40 0.20 -1.18 12.82
CA LEU A 40 0.60 -0.90 11.44
C LEU A 40 2.05 -0.46 11.43
N ASP A 41 2.73 -0.71 10.32
CA ASP A 41 4.05 -0.15 10.07
C ASP A 41 3.96 1.39 10.02
N PRO A 42 4.93 2.12 10.59
CA PRO A 42 4.95 3.59 10.54
C PRO A 42 4.80 4.15 9.12
N ALA A 43 5.41 3.52 8.13
CA ALA A 43 5.28 3.96 6.73
C ALA A 43 3.85 3.78 6.18
N THR A 44 3.09 2.80 6.67
CA THR A 44 1.67 2.64 6.37
C THR A 44 0.83 3.72 7.06
N ILE A 45 1.15 4.04 8.32
CA ILE A 45 0.44 5.09 9.08
C ILE A 45 0.56 6.44 8.38
N GLU A 46 1.73 6.79 7.85
CA GLU A 46 1.96 8.04 7.11
C GLU A 46 1.08 8.16 5.84
N GLN A 47 0.58 7.06 5.31
CA GLN A 47 -0.25 7.03 4.10
C GLN A 47 -1.76 6.98 4.38
N LEU A 48 -2.20 6.85 5.65
CA LEU A 48 -3.62 6.68 5.99
C LEU A 48 -4.49 7.83 5.51
N ASP A 49 -3.99 9.06 5.53
CA ASP A 49 -4.71 10.27 5.12
C ASP A 49 -4.40 10.71 3.67
N ASP A 50 -3.51 10.01 2.97
CA ASP A 50 -3.16 10.33 1.58
C ASP A 50 -4.26 9.85 0.64
N PRO A 51 -4.85 10.73 -0.19
CA PRO A 51 -5.94 10.39 -1.12
C PRO A 51 -5.56 9.34 -2.17
N ASN A 52 -4.27 9.13 -2.43
CA ASN A 52 -3.79 8.12 -3.37
C ASN A 52 -3.80 6.69 -2.78
N TYR A 53 -3.97 6.54 -1.46
CA TYR A 53 -3.93 5.24 -0.79
C TYR A 53 -5.28 4.82 -0.17
N GLN A 54 -6.40 5.40 -0.64
CA GLN A 54 -7.71 5.15 -0.04
C GLN A 54 -8.45 3.93 -0.61
N ASN A 55 -8.20 3.55 -1.87
CA ASN A 55 -8.92 2.44 -2.52
C ASN A 55 -8.27 1.09 -2.22
N LEU A 56 -8.16 0.77 -0.94
CA LEU A 56 -7.52 -0.45 -0.46
C LEU A 56 -8.37 -1.70 -0.76
N ILE A 57 -7.69 -2.84 -0.89
CA ILE A 57 -8.31 -4.16 -0.86
C ILE A 57 -7.56 -5.05 0.14
N LEU A 58 -8.32 -5.70 1.01
CA LEU A 58 -7.78 -6.61 2.01
C LEU A 58 -7.65 -8.04 1.45
N PRO A 59 -6.79 -8.89 2.05
CA PRO A 59 -6.57 -10.26 1.56
C PRO A 59 -7.86 -11.07 1.38
N ASP A 60 -8.72 -11.06 2.38
CA ASP A 60 -9.99 -11.82 2.36
C ASP A 60 -10.94 -11.32 1.27
N GLU A 61 -10.96 -9.98 1.06
CA GLU A 61 -11.79 -9.39 0.02
C GLU A 61 -11.28 -9.76 -1.38
N LEU A 62 -9.97 -9.67 -1.61
CA LEU A 62 -9.38 -10.07 -2.89
C LEU A 62 -9.61 -11.54 -3.17
N GLU A 63 -9.38 -12.42 -2.17
CA GLU A 63 -9.67 -13.85 -2.32
C GLU A 63 -11.13 -14.13 -2.68
N LYS A 64 -12.07 -13.46 -2.00
CA LYS A 64 -13.50 -13.59 -2.26
C LYS A 64 -13.84 -13.19 -3.69
N LYS A 65 -13.31 -12.05 -4.16
CA LYS A 65 -13.49 -11.59 -5.54
C LYS A 65 -12.98 -12.60 -6.56
N LEU A 66 -11.76 -13.11 -6.35
CA LEU A 66 -11.17 -14.11 -7.26
C LEU A 66 -11.94 -15.45 -7.24
N LYS A 67 -12.40 -15.92 -6.08
CA LYS A 67 -13.26 -17.12 -5.96
C LYS A 67 -14.60 -16.94 -6.64
N ASN A 68 -15.18 -15.75 -6.55
CA ASN A 68 -16.44 -15.38 -7.21
C ASN A 68 -16.27 -15.12 -8.71
N LYS A 69 -15.06 -15.28 -9.25
CA LYS A 69 -14.74 -15.02 -10.65
C LYS A 69 -15.00 -13.57 -11.10
N GLU A 70 -14.87 -12.65 -10.16
CA GLU A 70 -15.02 -11.22 -10.45
C GLU A 70 -13.80 -10.70 -11.23
N THR A 71 -14.02 -9.66 -12.01
CA THR A 71 -12.94 -8.87 -12.62
C THR A 71 -12.43 -7.87 -11.59
N VAL A 72 -11.11 -7.81 -11.40
CA VAL A 72 -10.47 -6.87 -10.49
C VAL A 72 -9.09 -6.47 -10.99
N THR A 73 -8.77 -5.19 -10.88
CA THR A 73 -7.42 -4.66 -11.15
C THR A 73 -6.76 -4.29 -9.84
N VAL A 74 -5.61 -4.86 -9.56
CA VAL A 74 -4.90 -4.70 -8.28
C VAL A 74 -3.53 -4.12 -8.50
N TYR A 75 -3.20 -3.11 -7.72
CA TYR A 75 -1.87 -2.54 -7.58
C TYR A 75 -1.24 -3.07 -6.30
N PHE A 76 -0.29 -3.97 -6.43
CA PHE A 76 0.54 -4.49 -5.34
C PHE A 76 1.69 -3.54 -5.08
N TYR A 77 1.78 -3.03 -3.86
CA TYR A 77 2.76 -2.02 -3.48
C TYR A 77 3.30 -2.24 -2.06
N SER A 78 4.37 -1.55 -1.75
CA SER A 78 4.85 -1.39 -0.37
C SER A 78 5.11 0.09 -0.09
N PRO A 79 4.64 0.63 1.06
CA PRO A 79 4.93 2.00 1.48
C PRO A 79 6.41 2.37 1.51
N THR A 80 7.27 1.41 1.84
CA THR A 80 8.73 1.60 1.94
C THR A 80 9.47 1.45 0.61
N CYS A 81 8.77 1.10 -0.48
CA CYS A 81 9.37 0.91 -1.80
C CYS A 81 9.53 2.26 -2.54
N PRO A 82 10.76 2.71 -2.86
CA PRO A 82 10.97 3.99 -3.57
C PRO A 82 10.33 4.05 -4.95
N HIS A 83 10.28 2.92 -5.68
CA HIS A 83 9.61 2.84 -6.97
C HIS A 83 8.09 2.96 -6.84
N CYS A 84 7.50 2.40 -5.77
CA CYS A 84 6.07 2.56 -5.47
C CYS A 84 5.72 4.02 -5.16
N GLN A 85 6.55 4.71 -4.37
CA GLN A 85 6.35 6.12 -4.05
C GLN A 85 6.34 7.02 -5.29
N LYS A 86 7.07 6.65 -6.35
CA LYS A 86 7.04 7.32 -7.65
C LYS A 86 5.86 6.88 -8.52
N THR A 87 5.46 5.62 -8.45
CA THR A 87 4.40 5.03 -9.28
C THR A 87 3.00 5.44 -8.81
N THR A 88 2.74 5.42 -7.51
CA THR A 88 1.42 5.69 -6.94
C THR A 88 0.81 7.01 -7.41
N PRO A 89 1.51 8.17 -7.37
CA PRO A 89 0.96 9.45 -7.83
C PRO A 89 0.71 9.51 -9.34
N ILE A 90 1.20 8.54 -10.10
CA ILE A 90 0.93 8.40 -11.54
C ILE A 90 -0.28 7.49 -11.74
N VAL A 91 -0.22 6.24 -11.26
CA VAL A 91 -1.21 5.21 -11.61
C VAL A 91 -2.58 5.43 -10.97
N VAL A 92 -2.63 5.94 -9.74
CA VAL A 92 -3.91 6.12 -9.03
C VAL A 92 -4.76 7.23 -9.66
N PRO A 93 -4.24 8.45 -9.91
CA PRO A 93 -5.00 9.48 -10.61
C PRO A 93 -5.32 9.09 -12.06
N LEU A 94 -4.40 8.39 -12.74
CA LEU A 94 -4.61 7.92 -14.10
C LEU A 94 -5.74 6.91 -14.18
N ALA A 95 -5.76 5.90 -13.32
CA ALA A 95 -6.82 4.90 -13.23
C ALA A 95 -8.17 5.56 -12.99
N LYS A 96 -8.25 6.50 -12.03
CA LYS A 96 -9.47 7.28 -11.75
C LYS A 96 -9.94 8.06 -12.98
N LYS A 97 -9.03 8.74 -13.68
CA LYS A 97 -9.34 9.47 -14.92
C LYS A 97 -9.88 8.58 -16.03
N MET A 98 -9.38 7.34 -16.11
CA MET A 98 -9.80 6.34 -17.09
C MET A 98 -11.00 5.51 -16.65
N GLY A 99 -11.57 5.76 -15.46
CA GLY A 99 -12.73 5.02 -14.95
C GLY A 99 -12.42 3.59 -14.53
N ILE A 100 -11.17 3.32 -14.14
CA ILE A 100 -10.72 2.00 -13.68
C ILE A 100 -10.72 1.96 -12.15
N ASP A 101 -11.40 0.97 -11.58
CA ASP A 101 -11.37 0.69 -10.14
C ASP A 101 -10.06 -0.04 -9.79
N LEU A 102 -9.00 0.73 -9.58
CA LEU A 102 -7.69 0.22 -9.20
C LEU A 102 -7.63 -0.02 -7.70
N LYS A 103 -7.66 -1.27 -7.27
CA LYS A 103 -7.51 -1.67 -5.87
C LYS A 103 -6.05 -1.69 -5.45
N LEU A 104 -5.75 -1.21 -4.25
CA LEU A 104 -4.39 -1.16 -3.69
C LEU A 104 -4.20 -2.26 -2.65
N PHE A 105 -3.22 -3.14 -2.87
CA PHE A 105 -2.86 -4.21 -1.92
C PHE A 105 -1.50 -3.91 -1.29
N ASN A 106 -1.49 -3.68 0.02
CA ASN A 106 -0.29 -3.33 0.77
C ASN A 106 0.49 -4.59 1.19
N LEU A 107 1.58 -4.87 0.51
CA LEU A 107 2.44 -6.04 0.78
C LEU A 107 3.34 -5.88 2.01
N LEU A 108 3.49 -4.67 2.56
CA LEU A 108 4.18 -4.46 3.83
C LEU A 108 3.33 -4.98 5.00
N GLU A 109 2.03 -4.74 4.93
CA GLU A 109 1.06 -5.18 5.94
C GLU A 109 0.63 -6.64 5.76
N PHE A 110 0.55 -7.13 4.52
CA PHE A 110 0.07 -8.47 4.17
C PHE A 110 1.12 -9.24 3.39
N LYS A 111 2.16 -9.68 4.09
CA LYS A 111 3.36 -10.29 3.50
C LYS A 111 3.09 -11.60 2.74
N ASP A 112 2.08 -12.36 3.14
CA ASP A 112 1.70 -13.59 2.44
C ASP A 112 1.25 -13.33 0.98
N GLY A 113 0.91 -12.09 0.66
CA GLY A 113 0.56 -11.67 -0.68
C GLY A 113 1.69 -11.82 -1.70
N TRP A 114 2.96 -11.76 -1.27
CA TRP A 114 4.10 -11.97 -2.15
C TRP A 114 4.05 -13.35 -2.83
N ASP A 115 3.95 -14.40 -2.04
CA ASP A 115 3.91 -15.78 -2.54
C ASP A 115 2.56 -16.09 -3.17
N LYS A 116 1.46 -15.68 -2.53
CA LYS A 116 0.11 -16.00 -2.94
C LYS A 116 -0.26 -15.48 -4.32
N TYR A 117 0.19 -14.29 -4.67
CA TYR A 117 -0.09 -13.63 -5.96
C TYR A 117 1.13 -13.63 -6.88
N HIS A 118 2.18 -14.39 -6.55
CA HIS A 118 3.41 -14.51 -7.32
C HIS A 118 4.03 -13.13 -7.65
N ILE A 119 4.14 -12.27 -6.64
CA ILE A 119 4.74 -10.94 -6.79
C ILE A 119 6.23 -11.04 -6.55
N GLU A 120 7.03 -10.78 -7.56
CA GLU A 120 8.50 -10.85 -7.50
C GLU A 120 9.13 -9.50 -7.11
N GLY A 121 8.38 -8.42 -7.27
CA GLY A 121 8.82 -7.07 -6.94
C GLY A 121 7.67 -6.08 -6.88
N THR A 122 7.94 -4.89 -6.38
CA THR A 122 6.97 -3.79 -6.36
C THR A 122 7.55 -2.53 -7.01
N PRO A 123 6.73 -1.74 -7.69
CA PRO A 123 5.27 -1.88 -7.91
C PRO A 123 4.93 -2.98 -8.94
N THR A 124 3.78 -3.65 -8.78
CA THR A 124 3.21 -4.56 -9.77
C THR A 124 1.71 -4.33 -9.88
N LEU A 125 1.20 -4.13 -11.09
CA LEU A 125 -0.24 -4.08 -11.37
C LEU A 125 -0.65 -5.39 -12.05
N VAL A 126 -1.74 -5.98 -11.55
CA VAL A 126 -2.29 -7.23 -12.08
C VAL A 126 -3.78 -7.04 -12.39
N HIS A 127 -4.18 -7.47 -13.56
CA HIS A 127 -5.59 -7.54 -13.95
C HIS A 127 -6.08 -8.98 -13.96
N TYR A 128 -7.16 -9.21 -13.24
CA TYR A 128 -7.81 -10.52 -13.12
C TYR A 128 -9.16 -10.50 -13.83
N GLU A 129 -9.46 -11.53 -14.60
CA GLU A 129 -10.77 -11.80 -15.18
C GLU A 129 -11.19 -13.24 -14.86
N ASN A 130 -12.46 -13.44 -14.53
CA ASN A 130 -12.96 -14.77 -14.13
C ASN A 130 -12.12 -15.43 -13.02
N GLY A 131 -11.56 -14.62 -12.11
CA GLY A 131 -10.73 -15.08 -11.00
C GLY A 131 -9.32 -15.54 -11.39
N LYS A 132 -8.87 -15.28 -12.62
CA LYS A 132 -7.54 -15.63 -13.13
C LYS A 132 -6.80 -14.39 -13.60
N GLU A 133 -5.49 -14.38 -13.37
CA GLU A 133 -4.63 -13.36 -13.94
C GLU A 133 -4.64 -13.42 -15.47
N VAL A 134 -4.88 -12.29 -16.12
CA VAL A 134 -4.87 -12.18 -17.58
C VAL A 134 -3.84 -11.19 -18.09
N LYS A 135 -3.38 -10.28 -17.23
CA LYS A 135 -2.37 -9.30 -17.60
C LYS A 135 -1.67 -8.72 -16.38
N ARG A 136 -0.36 -8.52 -16.48
CA ARG A 136 0.41 -7.82 -15.46
C ARG A 136 1.39 -6.82 -16.07
N ILE A 137 1.81 -5.84 -15.27
CA ILE A 137 2.92 -4.94 -15.55
C ILE A 137 3.73 -4.75 -14.28
N ASP A 138 5.01 -5.00 -14.35
CA ASP A 138 5.94 -4.98 -13.22
C ASP A 138 6.85 -3.74 -13.31
N GLY A 139 7.14 -3.15 -12.16
CA GLY A 139 8.10 -2.06 -12.02
C GLY A 139 7.53 -0.68 -12.33
N TYR A 140 8.40 0.31 -12.13
CA TYR A 140 8.12 1.71 -12.46
C TYR A 140 8.18 1.92 -13.98
N HIS A 141 7.20 2.64 -14.51
CA HIS A 141 7.15 3.11 -15.90
C HIS A 141 6.63 4.55 -15.96
N GLU A 142 6.85 5.19 -17.10
CA GLU A 142 6.26 6.50 -17.40
C GLU A 142 4.73 6.39 -17.59
N GLU A 143 4.02 7.49 -17.37
CA GLU A 143 2.55 7.54 -17.45
C GLU A 143 1.98 6.97 -18.75
N ALA A 144 2.64 7.21 -19.88
CA ALA A 144 2.19 6.72 -21.20
C ALA A 144 2.08 5.18 -21.23
N VAL A 145 3.06 4.49 -20.64
CA VAL A 145 3.07 3.01 -20.59
C VAL A 145 1.94 2.48 -19.74
N PHE A 146 1.68 3.10 -18.58
CA PHE A 146 0.54 2.73 -17.73
C PHE A 146 -0.79 3.03 -18.42
N ARG A 147 -0.88 4.13 -19.16
CA ARG A 147 -2.06 4.48 -19.95
C ARG A 147 -2.37 3.43 -21.01
N ASP A 148 -1.36 2.99 -21.75
CA ASP A 148 -1.51 1.95 -22.76
C ASP A 148 -1.91 0.61 -22.13
N TRP A 149 -1.31 0.28 -20.98
CA TRP A 149 -1.67 -0.91 -20.23
C TRP A 149 -3.13 -0.87 -19.76
N PHE A 150 -3.58 0.24 -19.17
CA PHE A 150 -4.97 0.44 -18.76
C PHE A 150 -5.94 0.40 -19.95
N SER A 151 -5.61 1.04 -21.05
CA SER A 151 -6.43 0.98 -22.29
C SER A 151 -6.59 -0.46 -22.78
N SER A 152 -5.51 -1.24 -22.72
CA SER A 152 -5.53 -2.64 -23.18
C SER A 152 -6.41 -3.58 -22.37
N ILE A 153 -6.62 -3.31 -21.07
CA ILE A 153 -7.55 -4.10 -20.25
C ILE A 153 -9.01 -3.67 -20.43
N GLN A 154 -9.27 -2.38 -20.75
CA GLN A 154 -10.63 -1.90 -21.07
C GLN A 154 -11.17 -2.46 -22.38
N HIS A 155 -10.34 -2.59 -23.42
CA HIS A 155 -10.75 -3.12 -24.73
C HIS A 155 -11.05 -4.63 -24.73
N ARG A 156 -10.67 -5.35 -23.68
CA ARG A 156 -10.98 -6.80 -23.55
C ARG A 156 -12.46 -7.06 -23.23
N HIS A 157 -13.21 -6.05 -22.80
CA HIS A 157 -14.61 -6.15 -22.40
C HIS A 157 -15.59 -5.66 -23.48
N GLN A 158 -15.08 -5.26 -24.66
CA GLN A 158 -15.88 -4.92 -25.84
C GLN A 158 -15.84 -6.05 -26.87
#